data_8306d043d83ac0dea89e9ff2348de910
#
_entry.id   8306d043d83ac0dea89e9ff2348de910
#
_cell.length_a   1.000
_cell.length_b   1.000
_cell.length_c   1.000
_cell.angle_alpha   90.00
_cell.angle_beta   90.00
_cell.angle_gamma   90.00
#
_symmetry.space_group_name_H-M   'P 1'
#
loop_
_entity.id
_entity.type
_entity.pdbx_description
1 polymer ?
#
loop_
_entity_poly.entity_id
_entity_poly.type
_entity_poly.pdbx_seq_one_letter_code
_entity_poly.pdbx_strand_id
1 'polypeptide(L)'
;MQPDDPDLIVDDAPAARRSLRIGFVTETYPPEINGVATTIARIIDELRARKHAVQLVRPRQHRFDAAAEEPRFDQVLMRGLPIPRYPGLKMGLPAKRALVRLWTARRPDIVHIATEGPLGWSALQAARRLQLPLSSDFRTNFHAYSRHYGIGWLHRPIVAYLRSFHNLAHCTMVPTEALRRTLAGCGFRNLTVLARGVDTMRFDPAPRSDELRRSWGATPADLVVLHVGRLAPEKNLGLLAAAYRVMKRHNPRVKLVLVGDGPARRWL
;
A
#
# COMPACT_ATOMS: atom_id res chain seq x y z
N MET A 1 -15.81 -27.49 -47.30
CA MET A 1 -15.73 -27.97 -45.89
C MET A 1 -16.88 -27.27 -45.17
N GLN A 2 -17.99 -27.98 -44.96
CA GLN A 2 -19.23 -27.44 -44.40
C GLN A 2 -19.12 -27.26 -42.90
N PRO A 3 -19.63 -26.14 -42.30
CA PRO A 3 -19.45 -25.83 -40.89
C PRO A 3 -20.59 -26.30 -39.97
N ASP A 4 -21.35 -27.34 -40.35
CA ASP A 4 -22.44 -27.85 -39.50
C ASP A 4 -22.24 -29.35 -39.27
N ASP A 5 -21.36 -29.67 -38.27
CA ASP A 5 -21.37 -31.00 -37.67
C ASP A 5 -22.35 -30.92 -36.47
N PRO A 6 -23.50 -31.61 -36.52
CA PRO A 6 -24.54 -31.51 -35.49
C PRO A 6 -24.15 -32.16 -34.16
N ASP A 7 -23.00 -32.81 -34.08
CA ASP A 7 -22.47 -33.45 -32.85
C ASP A 7 -21.44 -32.62 -32.11
N LEU A 8 -21.06 -31.40 -32.59
CA LEU A 8 -20.17 -30.52 -31.91
C LEU A 8 -20.95 -29.57 -30.98
N ILE A 9 -21.20 -30.02 -29.76
CA ILE A 9 -21.70 -29.15 -28.68
C ILE A 9 -20.54 -28.30 -28.16
N VAL A 10 -20.42 -27.07 -28.61
CA VAL A 10 -19.50 -26.09 -28.02
C VAL A 10 -20.17 -25.58 -26.74
N ASP A 11 -19.82 -26.18 -25.61
CA ASP A 11 -20.23 -25.70 -24.30
C ASP A 11 -19.33 -24.50 -23.91
N ASP A 12 -19.84 -23.28 -24.05
CA ASP A 12 -19.19 -22.04 -23.57
C ASP A 12 -19.26 -22.00 -22.03
N ALA A 13 -18.69 -23.00 -21.38
CA ALA A 13 -18.50 -22.94 -19.95
C ALA A 13 -17.58 -21.74 -19.63
N PRO A 14 -18.01 -20.80 -18.74
CA PRO A 14 -17.16 -19.69 -18.38
C PRO A 14 -15.85 -20.24 -17.85
N ALA A 15 -14.73 -19.84 -18.46
CA ALA A 15 -13.40 -20.32 -18.13
C ALA A 15 -13.23 -20.32 -16.60
N ALA A 16 -13.06 -21.48 -16.01
CA ALA A 16 -12.92 -21.63 -14.55
C ALA A 16 -11.83 -20.66 -14.09
N ARG A 17 -12.17 -19.69 -13.23
CA ARG A 17 -11.23 -18.67 -12.74
C ARG A 17 -10.07 -19.39 -12.08
N ARG A 18 -8.94 -19.42 -12.77
CA ARG A 18 -7.74 -20.13 -12.29
C ARG A 18 -7.29 -19.56 -10.96
N SER A 19 -7.21 -20.41 -9.93
CA SER A 19 -6.57 -20.04 -8.67
C SER A 19 -5.07 -19.84 -8.90
N LEU A 20 -4.53 -18.68 -8.50
CA LEU A 20 -3.11 -18.36 -8.61
C LEU A 20 -2.43 -18.51 -7.25
N ARG A 21 -1.16 -18.87 -7.27
CA ARG A 21 -0.24 -18.73 -6.15
C ARG A 21 0.52 -17.43 -6.31
N ILE A 22 0.32 -16.48 -5.38
CA ILE A 22 0.86 -15.12 -5.45
C ILE A 22 1.93 -14.97 -4.37
N GLY A 23 3.18 -14.72 -4.77
CA GLY A 23 4.24 -14.27 -3.87
C GLY A 23 4.08 -12.77 -3.62
N PHE A 24 3.61 -12.37 -2.45
CA PHE A 24 3.39 -10.97 -2.10
C PHE A 24 4.50 -10.47 -1.17
N VAL A 25 5.23 -9.42 -1.57
CA VAL A 25 6.40 -8.92 -0.83
C VAL A 25 6.17 -7.48 -0.38
N THR A 26 6.37 -7.23 0.91
CA THR A 26 6.19 -5.90 1.50
C THR A 26 7.12 -5.69 2.70
N GLU A 27 7.52 -4.44 2.95
CA GLU A 27 8.24 -4.04 4.16
C GLU A 27 7.29 -3.78 5.36
N THR A 28 5.99 -3.58 5.09
CA THR A 28 5.01 -3.20 6.10
C THR A 28 3.71 -3.99 5.96
N TYR A 29 3.17 -4.46 7.09
CA TYR A 29 1.94 -5.24 7.17
C TYR A 29 1.37 -5.13 8.60
N PRO A 30 0.07 -5.30 8.83
CA PRO A 30 -0.46 -5.34 10.20
C PRO A 30 0.34 -6.28 11.12
N PRO A 31 0.51 -5.90 12.40
CA PRO A 31 -0.19 -4.87 13.17
C PRO A 31 0.31 -3.43 13.00
N GLU A 32 1.19 -3.15 12.05
CA GLU A 32 1.65 -1.78 11.78
C GLU A 32 0.49 -0.89 11.32
N ILE A 33 0.36 0.28 11.95
CA ILE A 33 -0.72 1.23 11.65
C ILE A 33 -0.22 2.27 10.64
N ASN A 34 -0.37 1.97 9.37
CA ASN A 34 -0.13 2.91 8.28
C ASN A 34 -0.98 2.56 7.05
N GLY A 35 -1.17 3.55 6.16
CA GLY A 35 -2.07 3.39 5.00
C GLY A 35 -1.61 2.32 4.00
N VAL A 36 -0.32 2.02 3.92
CA VAL A 36 0.23 0.98 3.05
C VAL A 36 -0.11 -0.40 3.62
N ALA A 37 0.19 -0.63 4.92
CA ALA A 37 -0.12 -1.88 5.61
C ALA A 37 -1.62 -2.24 5.52
N THR A 38 -2.50 -1.25 5.81
CA THR A 38 -3.95 -1.43 5.73
C THR A 38 -4.42 -1.77 4.31
N THR A 39 -3.87 -1.10 3.30
CA THR A 39 -4.25 -1.36 1.91
C THR A 39 -3.78 -2.75 1.46
N ILE A 40 -2.56 -3.15 1.83
CA ILE A 40 -2.01 -4.46 1.49
C ILE A 40 -2.83 -5.58 2.14
N ALA A 41 -3.19 -5.43 3.42
CA ALA A 41 -4.02 -6.41 4.11
C ALA A 41 -5.34 -6.63 3.37
N ARG A 42 -6.04 -5.56 2.99
CA ARG A 42 -7.30 -5.65 2.23
C ARG A 42 -7.12 -6.32 0.87
N ILE A 43 -6.05 -6.02 0.14
CA ILE A 43 -5.75 -6.68 -1.13
C ILE A 43 -5.54 -8.17 -0.92
N ILE A 44 -4.80 -8.57 0.11
CA ILE A 44 -4.55 -9.97 0.43
C ILE A 44 -5.84 -10.68 0.82
N ASP A 45 -6.67 -10.06 1.66
CA ASP A 45 -7.97 -10.61 2.07
C ASP A 45 -8.88 -10.82 0.84
N GLU A 46 -8.93 -9.86 -0.08
CA GLU A 46 -9.72 -9.97 -1.30
C GLU A 46 -9.18 -11.06 -2.25
N LEU A 47 -7.86 -11.19 -2.38
CA LEU A 47 -7.24 -12.26 -3.17
C LEU A 47 -7.58 -13.65 -2.59
N ARG A 48 -7.57 -13.78 -1.25
CA ARG A 48 -7.95 -15.00 -0.55
C ARG A 48 -9.44 -15.31 -0.72
N ALA A 49 -10.31 -14.30 -0.62
CA ALA A 49 -11.74 -14.43 -0.86
C ALA A 49 -12.03 -14.94 -2.28
N ARG A 50 -11.23 -14.52 -3.26
CA ARG A 50 -11.25 -15.03 -4.64
C ARG A 50 -10.53 -16.37 -4.83
N LYS A 51 -10.21 -17.04 -3.74
CA LYS A 51 -9.59 -18.40 -3.71
C LYS A 51 -8.16 -18.46 -4.26
N HIS A 52 -7.43 -17.34 -4.37
CA HIS A 52 -6.01 -17.35 -4.65
C HIS A 52 -5.21 -17.78 -3.40
N ALA A 53 -4.05 -18.40 -3.61
CA ALA A 53 -3.11 -18.70 -2.54
C ALA A 53 -2.08 -17.57 -2.44
N VAL A 54 -1.91 -16.97 -1.27
CA VAL A 54 -0.99 -15.86 -1.03
C VAL A 54 0.14 -16.28 -0.10
N GLN A 55 1.38 -16.15 -0.56
CA GLN A 55 2.58 -16.24 0.24
C GLN A 55 3.09 -14.83 0.53
N LEU A 56 2.84 -14.34 1.76
CA LEU A 56 3.27 -13.01 2.20
C LEU A 56 4.69 -13.06 2.74
N VAL A 57 5.61 -12.36 2.10
CA VAL A 57 7.00 -12.18 2.55
C VAL A 57 7.15 -10.79 3.14
N ARG A 58 7.53 -10.72 4.41
CA ARG A 58 7.71 -9.46 5.14
C ARG A 58 8.83 -9.52 6.17
N PRO A 59 9.39 -8.37 6.64
CA PRO A 59 10.32 -8.38 7.76
C PRO A 59 9.60 -8.75 9.07
N ARG A 60 10.31 -9.42 9.96
CA ARG A 60 9.87 -9.69 11.34
C ARG A 60 9.83 -8.38 12.13
N GLN A 61 8.67 -8.02 12.68
CA GLN A 61 8.49 -6.73 13.35
C GLN A 61 8.98 -6.73 14.80
N HIS A 62 8.82 -7.82 15.53
CA HIS A 62 9.32 -7.97 16.91
C HIS A 62 9.73 -9.41 17.17
N ARG A 63 10.39 -9.65 18.32
CA ARG A 63 10.93 -10.97 18.67
C ARG A 63 9.87 -12.08 18.78
N PHE A 64 8.66 -11.72 19.13
CA PHE A 64 7.52 -12.64 19.27
C PHE A 64 6.64 -12.69 18.00
N ASP A 65 7.04 -12.02 16.94
CA ASP A 65 6.31 -12.04 15.68
C ASP A 65 6.39 -13.45 15.08
N ALA A 66 5.25 -14.13 15.03
CA ALA A 66 5.10 -15.46 14.47
C ALA A 66 4.51 -15.41 13.07
N ALA A 67 4.98 -16.28 12.21
CA ALA A 67 4.38 -16.46 10.90
C ALA A 67 3.00 -17.09 11.07
N ALA A 68 1.98 -16.52 10.43
CA ALA A 68 0.69 -17.17 10.31
C ALA A 68 0.74 -18.17 9.14
N GLU A 69 0.24 -19.36 9.39
CA GLU A 69 0.03 -20.39 8.38
C GLU A 69 -1.45 -20.80 8.43
N GLU A 70 -2.17 -20.40 7.39
CA GLU A 70 -3.60 -20.64 7.25
C GLU A 70 -3.88 -21.25 5.87
N PRO A 71 -5.01 -21.91 5.66
CA PRO A 71 -5.38 -22.40 4.35
C PRO A 71 -5.27 -21.28 3.28
N ARG A 72 -4.41 -21.49 2.27
CA ARG A 72 -4.10 -20.54 1.18
C ARG A 72 -3.44 -19.21 1.59
N PHE A 73 -2.97 -19.11 2.84
CA PHE A 73 -2.20 -17.96 3.29
C PHE A 73 -1.00 -18.40 4.13
N ASP A 74 0.18 -18.07 3.68
CA ASP A 74 1.46 -18.43 4.28
C ASP A 74 2.29 -17.15 4.48
N GLN A 75 2.77 -16.91 5.70
CA GLN A 75 3.66 -15.79 5.99
C GLN A 75 5.11 -16.26 6.15
N VAL A 76 6.00 -15.62 5.42
CA VAL A 76 7.43 -15.85 5.49
C VAL A 76 8.12 -14.64 6.09
N LEU A 77 8.67 -14.80 7.29
CA LEU A 77 9.32 -13.72 8.04
C LEU A 77 10.80 -13.65 7.70
N MET A 78 11.24 -12.51 7.18
CA MET A 78 12.63 -12.20 6.88
C MET A 78 13.28 -11.37 7.99
N ARG A 79 14.59 -11.30 8.01
CA ARG A 79 15.32 -10.40 8.91
C ARG A 79 15.04 -8.94 8.56
N GLY A 80 14.88 -8.09 9.58
CA GLY A 80 14.68 -6.65 9.41
C GLY A 80 15.47 -5.84 10.42
N LEU A 81 15.77 -4.58 10.06
CA LEU A 81 16.38 -3.57 10.93
C LEU A 81 15.39 -2.44 11.18
N PRO A 82 15.42 -1.82 12.39
CA PRO A 82 14.61 -0.64 12.68
C PRO A 82 14.94 0.51 11.72
N ILE A 83 13.93 1.24 11.27
CA ILE A 83 14.13 2.45 10.48
C ILE A 83 14.43 3.62 11.43
N PRO A 84 15.57 4.33 11.26
CA PRO A 84 15.87 5.50 12.09
C PRO A 84 14.74 6.53 12.05
N ARG A 85 14.40 7.12 13.20
CA ARG A 85 13.31 8.11 13.36
C ARG A 85 11.87 7.58 13.15
N TYR A 86 11.70 6.28 12.87
CA TYR A 86 10.38 5.66 12.74
C TYR A 86 10.27 4.46 13.69
N PRO A 87 10.06 4.71 14.99
CA PRO A 87 9.92 3.63 15.98
C PRO A 87 8.72 2.75 15.61
N GLY A 88 8.94 1.44 15.67
CA GLY A 88 7.92 0.46 15.31
C GLY A 88 7.88 0.03 13.83
N LEU A 89 8.65 0.69 12.94
CA LEU A 89 8.81 0.24 11.57
C LEU A 89 10.17 -0.42 11.35
N LYS A 90 10.18 -1.51 10.59
CA LYS A 90 11.40 -2.21 10.19
C LYS A 90 11.52 -2.29 8.68
N MET A 91 12.73 -2.13 8.21
CA MET A 91 13.12 -2.37 6.83
C MET A 91 13.70 -3.77 6.72
N GLY A 92 13.27 -4.54 5.75
CA GLY A 92 13.79 -5.89 5.51
C GLY A 92 15.24 -5.86 5.03
N LEU A 93 16.03 -6.82 5.50
CA LEU A 93 17.39 -7.00 5.00
C LEU A 93 17.40 -7.68 3.63
N PRO A 94 18.47 -7.49 2.84
CA PRO A 94 18.64 -8.21 1.59
C PRO A 94 18.55 -9.74 1.77
N ALA A 95 17.65 -10.39 1.04
CA ALA A 95 17.30 -11.80 1.21
C ALA A 95 17.23 -12.60 -0.11
N LYS A 96 17.89 -12.14 -1.19
CA LYS A 96 17.81 -12.75 -2.52
C LYS A 96 18.01 -14.26 -2.53
N ARG A 97 19.05 -14.77 -1.85
CA ARG A 97 19.34 -16.22 -1.83
C ARG A 97 18.23 -17.03 -1.14
N ALA A 98 17.66 -16.48 -0.05
CA ALA A 98 16.57 -17.12 0.67
C ALA A 98 15.30 -17.16 -0.19
N LEU A 99 14.97 -16.06 -0.88
CA LEU A 99 13.83 -15.98 -1.79
C LEU A 99 13.96 -16.88 -3.01
N VAL A 100 15.16 -16.99 -3.59
CA VAL A 100 15.40 -17.95 -4.68
C VAL A 100 15.12 -19.37 -4.18
N ARG A 101 15.65 -19.79 -3.02
CA ARG A 101 15.38 -21.11 -2.45
C ARG A 101 13.89 -21.33 -2.18
N LEU A 102 13.23 -20.36 -1.56
CA LEU A 102 11.80 -20.40 -1.25
C LEU A 102 10.95 -20.62 -2.51
N TRP A 103 11.20 -19.83 -3.56
CA TRP A 103 10.40 -19.87 -4.79
C TRP A 103 10.84 -20.97 -5.76
N THR A 104 12.00 -21.57 -5.58
CA THR A 104 12.35 -22.84 -6.25
C THR A 104 11.56 -24.00 -5.66
N ALA A 105 11.40 -24.03 -4.32
CA ALA A 105 10.64 -25.08 -3.63
C ALA A 105 9.11 -24.89 -3.75
N ARG A 106 8.63 -23.66 -3.64
CA ARG A 106 7.20 -23.30 -3.69
C ARG A 106 7.00 -22.19 -4.71
N ARG A 107 7.01 -22.54 -6.01
CA ARG A 107 6.99 -21.59 -7.13
C ARG A 107 5.67 -20.81 -7.16
N PRO A 108 5.67 -19.48 -7.07
CA PRO A 108 4.49 -18.67 -7.33
C PRO A 108 4.22 -18.53 -8.84
N ASP A 109 2.95 -18.30 -9.21
CA ASP A 109 2.57 -17.97 -10.57
C ASP A 109 2.95 -16.52 -10.92
N ILE A 110 2.91 -15.63 -9.90
CA ILE A 110 3.29 -14.21 -10.01
C ILE A 110 3.90 -13.72 -8.69
N VAL A 111 4.87 -12.83 -8.78
CA VAL A 111 5.40 -12.08 -7.64
C VAL A 111 4.92 -10.64 -7.71
N HIS A 112 4.30 -10.16 -6.63
CA HIS A 112 3.90 -8.78 -6.46
C HIS A 112 4.74 -8.10 -5.36
N ILE A 113 5.36 -6.96 -5.69
CA ILE A 113 6.20 -6.22 -4.74
C ILE A 113 5.54 -4.88 -4.42
N ALA A 114 5.09 -4.73 -3.18
CA ALA A 114 4.34 -3.56 -2.74
C ALA A 114 5.21 -2.43 -2.18
N THR A 115 6.49 -2.69 -1.91
CA THR A 115 7.43 -1.68 -1.39
C THR A 115 8.82 -1.86 -1.98
N GLU A 116 9.49 -0.75 -2.24
CA GLU A 116 10.75 -0.66 -2.98
C GLU A 116 12.00 -0.77 -2.09
N GLY A 117 11.87 -1.27 -0.85
CA GLY A 117 12.98 -1.43 0.08
C GLY A 117 13.95 -2.55 -0.30
N PRO A 118 14.99 -2.82 0.53
CA PRO A 118 16.02 -3.81 0.22
C PRO A 118 15.47 -5.24 0.11
N LEU A 119 14.40 -5.58 0.85
CA LEU A 119 13.70 -6.84 0.69
C LEU A 119 12.96 -6.89 -0.65
N GLY A 120 12.27 -5.81 -1.03
CA GLY A 120 11.61 -5.67 -2.33
C GLY A 120 12.61 -5.79 -3.48
N TRP A 121 13.79 -5.14 -3.39
CA TRP A 121 14.86 -5.28 -4.37
C TRP A 121 15.37 -6.73 -4.48
N SER A 122 15.51 -7.40 -3.34
CA SER A 122 15.91 -8.81 -3.31
C SER A 122 14.88 -9.72 -3.98
N ALA A 123 13.60 -9.43 -3.76
CA ALA A 123 12.48 -10.13 -4.37
C ALA A 123 12.45 -9.93 -5.89
N LEU A 124 12.64 -8.70 -6.36
CA LEU A 124 12.76 -8.39 -7.77
C LEU A 124 13.89 -9.21 -8.44
N GLN A 125 15.07 -9.22 -7.83
CA GLN A 125 16.20 -10.00 -8.37
C GLN A 125 15.96 -11.51 -8.35
N ALA A 126 15.29 -12.04 -7.31
CA ALA A 126 14.96 -13.45 -7.20
C ALA A 126 13.92 -13.86 -8.26
N ALA A 127 12.84 -13.06 -8.41
CA ALA A 127 11.81 -13.30 -9.41
C ALA A 127 12.38 -13.28 -10.83
N ARG A 128 13.23 -12.32 -11.16
CA ARG A 128 13.90 -12.25 -12.46
C ARG A 128 14.81 -13.47 -12.72
N ARG A 129 15.59 -13.88 -11.72
CA ARG A 129 16.44 -15.06 -11.83
C ARG A 129 15.65 -16.35 -12.12
N LEU A 130 14.45 -16.45 -11.55
CA LEU A 130 13.54 -17.58 -11.72
C LEU A 130 12.56 -17.41 -12.88
N GLN A 131 12.67 -16.32 -13.64
CA GLN A 131 11.77 -15.98 -14.75
C GLN A 131 10.29 -16.02 -14.33
N LEU A 132 9.99 -15.43 -13.16
CA LEU A 132 8.64 -15.31 -12.66
C LEU A 132 7.99 -14.02 -13.17
N PRO A 133 6.71 -14.03 -13.53
CA PRO A 133 5.94 -12.81 -13.76
C PRO A 133 6.04 -11.90 -12.53
N LEU A 134 6.25 -10.59 -12.76
CA LEU A 134 6.54 -9.64 -11.72
C LEU A 134 5.70 -8.38 -11.88
N SER A 135 4.98 -8.01 -10.83
CA SER A 135 4.32 -6.71 -10.71
C SER A 135 4.82 -5.94 -9.49
N SER A 136 4.69 -4.63 -9.53
CA SER A 136 5.06 -3.76 -8.42
C SER A 136 4.01 -2.67 -8.18
N ASP A 137 3.98 -2.12 -6.96
CA ASP A 137 3.15 -0.99 -6.58
C ASP A 137 3.99 0.27 -6.36
N PHE A 138 3.56 1.38 -6.90
CA PHE A 138 4.10 2.70 -6.58
C PHE A 138 3.19 3.36 -5.54
N ARG A 139 3.44 3.09 -4.25
CA ARG A 139 2.58 3.54 -3.14
C ARG A 139 3.13 4.73 -2.37
N THR A 140 4.43 4.92 -2.38
CA THR A 140 5.11 5.94 -1.58
C THR A 140 5.74 6.99 -2.47
N ASN A 141 5.33 8.25 -2.30
CA ASN A 141 5.86 9.36 -3.07
C ASN A 141 7.18 9.86 -2.47
N PHE A 142 8.22 9.00 -2.44
CA PHE A 142 9.53 9.31 -1.84
C PHE A 142 10.14 10.60 -2.38
N HIS A 143 9.96 10.90 -3.65
CA HIS A 143 10.49 12.13 -4.25
C HIS A 143 9.81 13.40 -3.73
N ALA A 144 8.51 13.33 -3.36
CA ALA A 144 7.83 14.43 -2.69
C ALA A 144 8.24 14.52 -1.21
N TYR A 145 8.39 13.38 -0.53
CA TYR A 145 8.84 13.34 0.86
C TYR A 145 10.24 13.93 1.03
N SER A 146 11.16 13.71 0.10
CA SER A 146 12.53 14.21 0.20
C SER A 146 12.61 15.74 0.35
N ARG A 147 11.68 16.50 -0.25
CA ARG A 147 11.58 17.96 -0.08
C ARG A 147 11.17 18.37 1.33
N HIS A 148 10.21 17.65 1.95
CA HIS A 148 9.68 18.00 3.26
C HIS A 148 10.66 17.68 4.40
N TYR A 149 11.59 16.73 4.18
CA TYR A 149 12.55 16.30 5.19
C TYR A 149 13.98 16.82 4.98
N GLY A 150 14.17 17.84 4.13
CA GLY A 150 15.46 18.48 3.93
C GLY A 150 16.51 17.67 3.14
N ILE A 151 16.08 16.57 2.50
CA ILE A 151 16.96 15.71 1.69
C ILE A 151 16.70 15.89 0.17
N GLY A 152 16.31 17.11 -0.23
CA GLY A 152 15.97 17.42 -1.62
C GLY A 152 17.08 17.14 -2.64
N TRP A 153 18.35 17.21 -2.20
CA TRP A 153 19.53 16.87 -3.01
C TRP A 153 19.55 15.38 -3.43
N LEU A 154 18.89 14.49 -2.67
CA LEU A 154 18.73 13.07 -3.01
C LEU A 154 17.58 12.82 -4.00
N HIS A 155 16.84 13.83 -4.43
CA HIS A 155 15.68 13.66 -5.32
C HIS A 155 16.05 12.91 -6.60
N ARG A 156 17.11 13.34 -7.33
CA ARG A 156 17.54 12.69 -8.57
C ARG A 156 17.96 11.23 -8.40
N PRO A 157 18.84 10.88 -7.43
CA PRO A 157 19.22 9.48 -7.20
C PRO A 157 18.04 8.62 -6.72
N ILE A 158 17.12 9.15 -5.89
CA ILE A 158 15.91 8.43 -5.47
C ILE A 158 15.02 8.13 -6.67
N VAL A 159 14.74 9.11 -7.52
CA VAL A 159 13.94 8.90 -8.74
C VAL A 159 14.62 7.92 -9.69
N ALA A 160 15.93 8.00 -9.85
CA ALA A 160 16.68 7.06 -10.69
C ALA A 160 16.60 5.62 -10.15
N TYR A 161 16.73 5.44 -8.82
CA TYR A 161 16.56 4.16 -8.17
C TYR A 161 15.15 3.59 -8.38
N LEU A 162 14.10 4.38 -8.06
CA LEU A 162 12.71 3.96 -8.22
C LEU A 162 12.39 3.63 -9.69
N ARG A 163 12.84 4.45 -10.62
CA ARG A 163 12.67 4.18 -12.05
C ARG A 163 13.36 2.88 -12.47
N SER A 164 14.59 2.64 -12.02
CA SER A 164 15.30 1.39 -12.29
C SER A 164 14.54 0.20 -11.73
N PHE A 165 14.04 0.30 -10.49
CA PHE A 165 13.26 -0.74 -9.84
C PHE A 165 11.98 -1.08 -10.61
N HIS A 166 11.13 -0.08 -10.84
CA HIS A 166 9.82 -0.30 -11.45
C HIS A 166 9.90 -0.67 -12.93
N ASN A 167 10.86 -0.16 -13.66
CA ASN A 167 11.05 -0.51 -15.08
C ASN A 167 11.51 -1.97 -15.30
N LEU A 168 11.94 -2.65 -14.25
CA LEU A 168 12.25 -4.08 -14.28
C LEU A 168 11.02 -4.97 -14.02
N ALA A 169 9.90 -4.40 -13.57
CA ALA A 169 8.64 -5.09 -13.43
C ALA A 169 7.87 -5.12 -14.76
N HIS A 170 7.10 -6.20 -14.98
CA HIS A 170 6.23 -6.32 -16.15
C HIS A 170 5.03 -5.37 -16.08
N CYS A 171 4.61 -5.00 -14.87
CA CYS A 171 3.56 -4.05 -14.60
C CYS A 171 3.84 -3.30 -13.30
N THR A 172 3.66 -1.98 -13.31
CA THR A 172 3.71 -1.14 -12.10
C THR A 172 2.36 -0.47 -11.88
N MET A 173 1.74 -0.78 -10.75
CA MET A 173 0.45 -0.23 -10.37
C MET A 173 0.63 1.13 -9.71
N VAL A 174 -0.13 2.12 -10.16
CA VAL A 174 -0.13 3.50 -9.63
C VAL A 174 -1.54 3.92 -9.24
N PRO A 175 -1.74 4.71 -8.17
CA PRO A 175 -3.07 4.98 -7.63
C PRO A 175 -3.93 5.93 -8.47
N THR A 176 -3.34 6.76 -9.33
CA THR A 176 -4.07 7.78 -10.08
C THR A 176 -3.49 8.01 -11.48
N GLU A 177 -4.34 8.45 -12.40
CA GLU A 177 -3.92 8.81 -13.75
C GLU A 177 -2.97 10.01 -13.77
N ALA A 178 -3.16 10.99 -12.88
CA ALA A 178 -2.25 12.12 -12.75
C ALA A 178 -0.83 11.67 -12.39
N LEU A 179 -0.71 10.75 -11.41
CA LEU A 179 0.59 10.19 -11.05
C LEU A 179 1.19 9.35 -12.18
N ARG A 180 0.38 8.57 -12.88
CA ARG A 180 0.82 7.79 -14.05
C ARG A 180 1.47 8.69 -15.08
N ARG A 181 0.83 9.81 -15.45
CA ARG A 181 1.38 10.79 -16.41
C ARG A 181 2.68 11.40 -15.92
N THR A 182 2.73 11.79 -14.64
CA THR A 182 3.94 12.38 -14.03
C THR A 182 5.12 11.40 -14.09
N LEU A 183 4.89 10.14 -13.70
CA LEU A 183 5.92 9.11 -13.71
C LEU A 183 6.35 8.75 -15.14
N ALA A 184 5.42 8.67 -16.08
CA ALA A 184 5.73 8.44 -17.50
C ALA A 184 6.65 9.54 -18.04
N GLY A 185 6.38 10.82 -17.73
CA GLY A 185 7.26 11.95 -18.04
C GLY A 185 8.65 11.87 -17.40
N CYS A 186 8.79 11.13 -16.29
CA CYS A 186 10.08 10.84 -15.64
C CYS A 186 10.77 9.56 -16.16
N GLY A 187 10.24 8.92 -17.22
CA GLY A 187 10.81 7.74 -17.86
C GLY A 187 10.47 6.41 -17.18
N PHE A 188 9.43 6.37 -16.33
CA PHE A 188 8.85 5.10 -15.86
C PHE A 188 8.01 4.45 -16.97
N ARG A 189 8.04 3.13 -17.02
CA ARG A 189 7.36 2.31 -18.05
C ARG A 189 6.41 1.31 -17.41
N ASN A 190 5.58 0.66 -18.24
CA ASN A 190 4.67 -0.42 -17.81
C ASN A 190 3.71 0.01 -16.67
N LEU A 191 3.26 1.26 -16.70
CA LEU A 191 2.41 1.86 -15.68
C LEU A 191 0.93 1.54 -15.95
N THR A 192 0.24 1.02 -14.93
CA THR A 192 -1.20 0.75 -14.95
C THR A 192 -1.87 1.43 -13.76
N VAL A 193 -3.00 2.08 -13.98
CA VAL A 193 -3.75 2.71 -12.88
C VAL A 193 -4.55 1.65 -12.13
N LEU A 194 -4.27 1.53 -10.84
CA LEU A 194 -5.06 0.76 -9.88
C LEU A 194 -5.43 1.67 -8.70
N ALA A 195 -6.62 2.26 -8.75
CA ALA A 195 -7.12 3.12 -7.69
C ALA A 195 -7.28 2.34 -6.38
N ARG A 196 -7.13 3.06 -5.27
CA ARG A 196 -7.38 2.49 -3.94
C ARG A 196 -8.87 2.38 -3.71
N GLY A 197 -9.34 1.19 -3.33
CA GLY A 197 -10.71 0.98 -2.92
C GLY A 197 -10.99 1.57 -1.52
N VAL A 198 -12.26 1.85 -1.28
CA VAL A 198 -12.80 2.25 0.04
C VAL A 198 -13.87 1.22 0.42
N ASP A 199 -13.87 0.82 1.67
CA ASP A 199 -14.91 -0.02 2.24
C ASP A 199 -16.16 0.83 2.50
N THR A 200 -17.09 0.80 1.57
CA THR A 200 -18.31 1.62 1.63
C THR A 200 -19.28 1.16 2.71
N MET A 201 -19.19 -0.10 3.15
CA MET A 201 -20.01 -0.59 4.27
C MET A 201 -19.51 -0.08 5.62
N ARG A 202 -18.19 0.09 5.73
CA ARG A 202 -17.56 0.61 6.95
C ARG A 202 -17.61 2.15 7.02
N PHE A 203 -17.46 2.81 5.88
CA PHE A 203 -17.47 4.29 5.77
C PHE A 203 -18.85 4.78 5.31
N ASP A 204 -19.85 4.48 6.12
CA ASP A 204 -21.24 4.90 5.97
C ASP A 204 -21.51 6.12 6.87
N PRO A 205 -22.34 7.10 6.45
CA PRO A 205 -22.80 8.19 7.31
C PRO A 205 -23.70 7.75 8.47
N ALA A 206 -24.37 6.60 8.37
CA ALA A 206 -25.31 6.11 9.38
C ALA A 206 -24.73 5.96 10.81
N PRO A 207 -23.46 5.49 11.01
CA PRO A 207 -22.84 5.44 12.33
C PRO A 207 -22.47 6.79 12.95
N ARG A 208 -23.04 7.90 12.52
CA ARG A 208 -22.85 9.20 13.17
C ARG A 208 -23.22 9.11 14.65
N SER A 209 -22.29 9.42 15.54
CA SER A 209 -22.49 9.41 16.99
C SER A 209 -22.59 10.82 17.55
N ASP A 210 -23.74 11.15 18.11
CA ASP A 210 -23.93 12.44 18.83
C ASP A 210 -23.22 12.44 20.17
N GLU A 211 -22.98 11.27 20.78
CA GLU A 211 -22.16 11.14 21.99
C GLU A 211 -20.69 11.51 21.70
N LEU A 212 -20.11 10.95 20.64
CA LEU A 212 -18.77 11.30 20.22
C LEU A 212 -18.65 12.78 19.87
N ARG A 213 -19.65 13.36 19.22
CA ARG A 213 -19.68 14.79 18.92
C ARG A 213 -19.74 15.65 20.19
N ARG A 214 -20.53 15.24 21.18
CA ARG A 214 -20.57 15.91 22.49
C ARG A 214 -19.25 15.85 23.24
N SER A 215 -18.50 14.74 23.15
CA SER A 215 -17.16 14.64 23.73
C SER A 215 -16.16 15.64 23.13
N TRP A 216 -16.41 16.10 21.89
CA TRP A 216 -15.65 17.17 21.24
C TRP A 216 -16.20 18.58 21.53
N GLY A 217 -17.18 18.70 22.42
CA GLY A 217 -17.86 19.95 22.73
C GLY A 217 -18.72 20.49 21.59
N ALA A 218 -19.20 19.61 20.71
CA ALA A 218 -20.05 19.95 19.56
C ALA A 218 -21.49 19.51 19.78
N THR A 219 -22.44 20.40 19.49
CA THR A 219 -23.87 20.09 19.43
C THR A 219 -24.24 19.43 18.07
N PRO A 220 -25.41 18.83 17.91
CA PRO A 220 -25.86 18.32 16.62
C PRO A 220 -25.88 19.38 15.49
N ALA A 221 -26.12 20.67 15.84
CA ALA A 221 -26.16 21.79 14.88
C ALA A 221 -24.76 22.37 14.54
N ASP A 222 -23.72 22.03 15.28
CA ASP A 222 -22.39 22.56 15.04
C ASP A 222 -21.73 21.90 13.84
N LEU A 223 -21.01 22.69 13.04
CA LEU A 223 -20.14 22.16 11.99
C LEU A 223 -18.86 21.64 12.61
N VAL A 224 -18.57 20.35 12.41
CA VAL A 224 -17.31 19.74 12.82
C VAL A 224 -16.46 19.43 11.59
N VAL A 225 -15.30 20.06 11.54
CA VAL A 225 -14.24 19.75 10.57
C VAL A 225 -13.33 18.71 11.19
N LEU A 226 -13.27 17.52 10.60
CA LEU A 226 -12.48 16.40 11.11
C LEU A 226 -11.27 16.16 10.22
N HIS A 227 -10.07 16.16 10.83
CA HIS A 227 -8.85 15.67 10.19
C HIS A 227 -8.41 14.38 10.86
N VAL A 228 -8.29 13.31 10.08
CA VAL A 228 -7.78 12.00 10.54
C VAL A 228 -6.50 11.68 9.79
N GLY A 229 -5.39 11.54 10.50
CA GLY A 229 -4.12 11.22 9.86
C GLY A 229 -2.91 11.57 10.71
N ARG A 230 -1.71 11.24 10.18
CA ARG A 230 -0.45 11.57 10.84
C ARG A 230 -0.27 13.09 10.93
N LEU A 231 0.10 13.58 12.10
CA LEU A 231 0.40 15.00 12.31
C LEU A 231 1.85 15.27 11.89
N ALA A 232 2.06 15.51 10.59
CA ALA A 232 3.38 15.64 10.01
C ALA A 232 3.41 16.70 8.87
N PRO A 233 4.58 17.24 8.53
CA PRO A 233 4.72 18.35 7.56
C PRO A 233 4.06 18.09 6.21
N GLU A 234 4.12 16.85 5.71
CA GLU A 234 3.52 16.47 4.43
C GLU A 234 1.98 16.50 4.42
N LYS A 235 1.34 16.65 5.59
CA LYS A 235 -0.12 16.82 5.71
C LYS A 235 -0.56 18.27 5.64
N ASN A 236 0.38 19.20 5.51
CA ASN A 236 0.13 20.63 5.37
C ASN A 236 -0.85 21.19 6.42
N LEU A 237 -0.59 20.85 7.69
CA LEU A 237 -1.44 21.26 8.81
C LEU A 237 -1.53 22.79 8.98
N GLY A 238 -0.53 23.52 8.48
CA GLY A 238 -0.55 24.99 8.42
C GLY A 238 -1.70 25.52 7.55
N LEU A 239 -1.93 24.91 6.38
CA LEU A 239 -3.08 25.25 5.53
C LEU A 239 -4.41 24.90 6.20
N LEU A 240 -4.47 23.74 6.87
CA LEU A 240 -5.66 23.35 7.63
C LEU A 240 -6.00 24.37 8.71
N ALA A 241 -4.99 24.81 9.49
CA ALA A 241 -5.17 25.83 10.52
C ALA A 241 -5.59 27.19 9.93
N ALA A 242 -5.03 27.59 8.80
CA ALA A 242 -5.43 28.82 8.10
C ALA A 242 -6.89 28.73 7.60
N ALA A 243 -7.27 27.62 6.98
CA ALA A 243 -8.65 27.38 6.53
C ALA A 243 -9.63 27.38 7.72
N TYR A 244 -9.27 26.74 8.82
CA TYR A 244 -10.09 26.76 10.03
C TYR A 244 -10.31 28.18 10.58
N ARG A 245 -9.26 29.03 10.61
CA ARG A 245 -9.40 30.43 11.05
C ARG A 245 -10.39 31.21 10.18
N VAL A 246 -10.37 30.99 8.87
CA VAL A 246 -11.33 31.60 7.95
C VAL A 246 -12.73 31.08 8.23
N MET A 247 -12.95 29.78 8.33
CA MET A 247 -14.24 29.20 8.67
C MET A 247 -14.78 29.71 10.01
N LYS A 248 -13.91 29.86 11.02
CA LYS A 248 -14.28 30.35 12.34
C LYS A 248 -14.79 31.81 12.34
N ARG A 249 -14.29 32.65 11.42
CA ARG A 249 -14.79 34.02 11.24
C ARG A 249 -16.23 34.06 10.70
N HIS A 250 -16.56 33.14 9.78
CA HIS A 250 -17.88 33.06 9.16
C HIS A 250 -18.88 32.28 10.02
N ASN A 251 -18.40 31.26 10.75
CA ASN A 251 -19.23 30.48 11.65
C ASN A 251 -18.49 30.25 12.98
N PRO A 252 -18.82 31.08 14.01
CA PRO A 252 -18.18 30.95 15.33
C PRO A 252 -18.36 29.58 16.01
N ARG A 253 -19.36 28.78 15.60
CA ARG A 253 -19.64 27.46 16.16
C ARG A 253 -18.89 26.33 15.49
N VAL A 254 -18.08 26.60 14.45
CA VAL A 254 -17.27 25.57 13.83
C VAL A 254 -16.25 25.01 14.82
N LYS A 255 -16.11 23.69 14.84
CA LYS A 255 -15.12 22.95 15.63
C LYS A 255 -14.10 22.30 14.69
N LEU A 256 -12.83 22.28 15.09
CA LEU A 256 -11.78 21.50 14.43
C LEU A 256 -11.35 20.36 15.34
N VAL A 257 -11.47 19.14 14.85
CA VAL A 257 -11.05 17.92 15.55
C VAL A 257 -9.91 17.28 14.78
N LEU A 258 -8.79 17.04 15.47
CA LEU A 258 -7.61 16.39 14.92
C LEU A 258 -7.44 15.03 15.57
N VAL A 259 -7.48 13.98 14.74
CA VAL A 259 -7.29 12.59 15.18
C VAL A 259 -6.01 12.05 14.56
N GLY A 260 -5.04 11.74 15.41
CA GLY A 260 -3.75 11.20 14.99
C GLY A 260 -2.62 11.67 15.88
N ASP A 261 -1.40 11.22 15.55
CA ASP A 261 -0.17 11.62 16.22
C ASP A 261 0.95 11.89 15.21
N GLY A 262 2.02 12.53 15.67
CA GLY A 262 3.18 12.81 14.84
C GLY A 262 4.01 14.01 15.28
N PRO A 263 5.12 14.27 14.60
CA PRO A 263 6.10 15.28 15.02
C PRO A 263 5.53 16.71 15.07
N ALA A 264 4.46 16.99 14.34
CA ALA A 264 3.83 18.29 14.31
C ALA A 264 2.83 18.55 15.47
N ARG A 265 2.57 17.54 16.32
CA ARG A 265 1.62 17.68 17.45
C ARG A 265 2.02 18.81 18.42
N ARG A 266 3.34 19.04 18.60
CA ARG A 266 3.85 20.02 19.58
C ARG A 266 3.58 21.48 19.19
N TRP A 267 3.31 21.79 17.94
CA TRP A 267 3.07 23.15 17.47
C TRP A 267 1.58 23.44 17.11
N LEU A 268 0.73 22.42 17.15
CA LEU A 268 -0.72 22.54 17.00
C LEU A 268 -1.39 22.92 18.31
#